data_03eae7bf98ffaee3b3f240e6f99d201c
#
_entry.id   03eae7bf98ffaee3b3f240e6f99d201c
#
_cell.length_a   1.000
_cell.length_b   1.000
_cell.length_c   1.000
_cell.angle_alpha   90.00
_cell.angle_beta   90.00
_cell.angle_gamma   90.00
#
_symmetry.space_group_name_H-M   'P 1'
#
loop_
_entity.id
_entity.type
_entity.pdbx_description
1 polymer ?
#
loop_
_entity_poly.entity_id
_entity_poly.type
_entity_poly.pdbx_seq_one_letter_code
_entity_poly.pdbx_strand_id
1 'polypeptide(L)'
;EKEGWQLSEVTNDLHEHGETLAHLKSLCKDIDYDFVIFNGDCLSEPRNREHAISMIHSLADEVNGAEKPVIFLRGNHEIRNFYSAGMHHQIGYYNDKTYSAFTRGNTRFVLLDLGEDKPDSTPVYGGLNDFTQLRNDQVEFIKKELASREFKAARNHVLISHIPVFGNTDKYRPCTELWGPMLSRAPFDVALAAHTHNAKFYPKGVDGCRYPVYVGGGYNKTDATVAVLSCRGGKLSMRILSDNPDTRWTLNE
;
A
#
# COMPACT_ATOMS: atom_id res chain seq x y z
N GLU A 1 22.48 8.98 -18.59
CA GLU A 1 21.80 8.85 -17.28
C GLU A 1 20.31 8.88 -17.49
N LYS A 2 19.61 7.77 -17.20
CA LYS A 2 18.13 7.76 -17.20
C LYS A 2 17.67 8.63 -16.03
N GLU A 3 17.37 9.90 -16.26
CA GLU A 3 16.71 10.74 -15.29
C GLU A 3 15.28 10.22 -15.06
N GLY A 4 15.10 9.51 -13.96
CA GLY A 4 13.80 9.05 -13.48
C GLY A 4 13.60 7.54 -13.61
N TRP A 5 12.86 6.98 -12.64
CA TRP A 5 12.26 5.66 -12.74
C TRP A 5 11.01 5.77 -13.63
N GLN A 6 10.74 4.73 -14.41
CA GLN A 6 9.64 4.83 -15.37
C GLN A 6 8.32 4.35 -14.79
N LEU A 7 8.29 3.32 -13.96
CA LEU A 7 7.01 2.76 -13.52
C LEU A 7 7.14 1.95 -12.24
N SER A 8 6.20 2.15 -11.31
CA SER A 8 5.86 1.15 -10.32
C SER A 8 4.39 0.76 -10.46
N GLU A 9 4.13 -0.51 -10.29
CA GLU A 9 2.79 -1.04 -10.19
C GLU A 9 2.43 -1.20 -8.72
N VAL A 10 1.24 -0.73 -8.33
CA VAL A 10 0.69 -0.95 -6.99
C VAL A 10 -0.62 -1.69 -7.13
N THR A 11 -0.68 -2.89 -6.61
CA THR A 11 -1.88 -3.73 -6.55
C THR A 11 -2.17 -4.19 -5.13
N ASN A 12 -3.37 -4.64 -4.86
CA ASN A 12 -3.86 -4.92 -3.51
C ASN A 12 -4.99 -5.95 -3.53
N ASP A 13 -5.39 -6.42 -2.34
CA ASP A 13 -6.60 -7.25 -2.10
C ASP A 13 -6.69 -8.47 -3.03
N LEU A 14 -5.59 -9.16 -3.27
CA LEU A 14 -5.54 -10.33 -4.14
C LEU A 14 -6.17 -11.57 -3.50
N HIS A 15 -6.12 -11.71 -2.19
CA HIS A 15 -6.70 -12.82 -1.42
C HIS A 15 -6.42 -14.20 -2.02
N GLU A 16 -5.18 -14.43 -2.48
CA GLU A 16 -4.76 -15.69 -3.12
C GLU A 16 -5.40 -15.97 -4.50
N HIS A 17 -6.10 -15.00 -5.09
CA HIS A 17 -6.69 -15.14 -6.43
C HIS A 17 -5.64 -14.90 -7.53
N GLY A 18 -4.90 -15.94 -7.89
CA GLY A 18 -3.85 -15.87 -8.93
C GLY A 18 -4.37 -15.43 -10.30
N GLU A 19 -5.61 -15.80 -10.64
CA GLU A 19 -6.23 -15.36 -11.88
C GLU A 19 -6.49 -13.84 -11.93
N THR A 20 -6.68 -13.19 -10.79
CA THR A 20 -6.82 -11.73 -10.72
C THR A 20 -5.47 -11.08 -10.98
N LEU A 21 -4.38 -11.59 -10.38
CA LEU A 21 -3.05 -11.09 -10.67
C LEU A 21 -2.67 -11.27 -12.13
N ALA A 22 -2.94 -12.45 -12.71
CA ALA A 22 -2.69 -12.71 -14.12
C ALA A 22 -3.49 -11.75 -15.04
N HIS A 23 -4.72 -11.43 -14.65
CA HIS A 23 -5.54 -10.44 -15.34
C HIS A 23 -4.95 -9.03 -15.26
N LEU A 24 -4.56 -8.55 -14.07
CA LEU A 24 -3.91 -7.25 -13.88
C LEU A 24 -2.62 -7.14 -14.68
N LYS A 25 -1.80 -8.20 -14.72
CA LYS A 25 -0.62 -8.29 -15.59
C LYS A 25 -0.99 -8.09 -17.07
N SER A 26 -2.11 -8.65 -17.52
CA SER A 26 -2.55 -8.47 -18.92
C SER A 26 -2.89 -7.03 -19.24
N LEU A 27 -3.39 -6.25 -18.28
CA LEU A 27 -3.62 -4.81 -18.42
C LEU A 27 -2.30 -4.02 -18.49
N CYS A 28 -1.25 -4.55 -17.89
CA CYS A 28 0.10 -3.95 -17.82
C CYS A 28 1.09 -4.52 -18.85
N LYS A 29 0.66 -5.37 -19.78
CA LYS A 29 1.54 -6.14 -20.68
C LYS A 29 2.55 -5.32 -21.48
N ASP A 30 2.21 -4.06 -21.80
CA ASP A 30 3.06 -3.15 -22.57
C ASP A 30 3.83 -2.15 -21.67
N ILE A 31 3.83 -2.40 -20.35
CA ILE A 31 4.45 -1.55 -19.36
C ILE A 31 5.75 -2.20 -18.86
N ASP A 32 6.88 -1.56 -19.11
CA ASP A 32 8.15 -1.94 -18.51
C ASP A 32 8.30 -1.21 -17.16
N TYR A 33 8.01 -1.91 -16.06
CA TYR A 33 8.08 -1.38 -14.71
C TYR A 33 9.44 -1.61 -14.06
N ASP A 34 9.82 -0.74 -13.13
CA ASP A 34 11.07 -0.83 -12.36
C ASP A 34 10.90 -1.63 -11.07
N PHE A 35 9.74 -1.62 -10.45
CA PHE A 35 9.41 -2.35 -9.22
C PHE A 35 7.91 -2.47 -9.02
N VAL A 36 7.47 -3.37 -8.14
CA VAL A 36 6.06 -3.61 -7.81
C VAL A 36 5.85 -3.44 -6.31
N ILE A 37 4.70 -2.90 -5.92
CA ILE A 37 4.25 -2.85 -4.54
C ILE A 37 2.95 -3.64 -4.41
N PHE A 38 2.96 -4.67 -3.59
CA PHE A 38 1.77 -5.35 -3.11
C PHE A 38 1.27 -4.62 -1.86
N ASN A 39 0.14 -3.93 -1.97
CA ASN A 39 -0.42 -3.08 -0.91
C ASN A 39 -1.43 -3.83 -0.03
N GLY A 40 -1.02 -4.97 0.51
CA GLY A 40 -1.76 -5.73 1.51
C GLY A 40 -2.88 -6.61 0.98
N ASP A 41 -3.35 -7.49 1.84
CA ASP A 41 -4.39 -8.49 1.60
C ASP A 41 -4.11 -9.35 0.36
N CYS A 42 -2.84 -9.70 0.16
CA CYS A 42 -2.44 -10.61 -0.88
C CYS A 42 -2.72 -12.06 -0.50
N LEU A 43 -2.68 -12.37 0.80
CA LEU A 43 -3.12 -13.62 1.37
C LEU A 43 -4.52 -13.46 1.97
N SER A 44 -5.30 -14.53 1.99
CA SER A 44 -6.53 -14.60 2.79
C SER A 44 -6.21 -14.71 4.28
N GLU A 45 -5.20 -15.50 4.61
CA GLU A 45 -4.55 -15.59 5.92
C GLU A 45 -3.25 -16.41 5.83
N PRO A 46 -2.21 -16.11 6.61
CA PRO A 46 -0.99 -16.91 6.66
C PRO A 46 -1.22 -18.16 7.53
N ARG A 47 -1.76 -19.24 6.96
CA ARG A 47 -2.14 -20.47 7.67
C ARG A 47 -0.98 -21.16 8.40
N ASN A 48 0.19 -21.16 7.77
CA ASN A 48 1.45 -21.64 8.32
C ASN A 48 2.62 -21.06 7.51
N ARG A 49 3.85 -21.34 7.95
CA ARG A 49 5.06 -20.83 7.31
C ARG A 49 5.15 -21.23 5.83
N GLU A 50 4.93 -22.49 5.52
CA GLU A 50 5.08 -23.02 4.16
C GLU A 50 4.07 -22.38 3.21
N HIS A 51 2.82 -22.26 3.65
CA HIS A 51 1.77 -21.61 2.91
C HIS A 51 2.12 -20.12 2.64
N ALA A 52 2.46 -19.38 3.68
CA ALA A 52 2.76 -17.95 3.55
C ALA A 52 3.96 -17.70 2.62
N ILE A 53 5.05 -18.46 2.77
CA ILE A 53 6.23 -18.36 1.90
C ILE A 53 5.88 -18.73 0.46
N SER A 54 5.19 -19.85 0.26
CA SER A 54 4.81 -20.30 -1.07
C SER A 54 3.96 -19.26 -1.81
N MET A 55 2.98 -18.66 -1.13
CA MET A 55 2.13 -17.63 -1.72
C MET A 55 2.92 -16.37 -2.07
N ILE A 56 3.75 -15.88 -1.16
CA ILE A 56 4.57 -14.68 -1.40
C ILE A 56 5.55 -14.91 -2.56
N HIS A 57 6.20 -16.08 -2.61
CA HIS A 57 7.08 -16.44 -3.72
C HIS A 57 6.31 -16.52 -5.04
N SER A 58 5.14 -17.16 -5.04
CA SER A 58 4.31 -17.24 -6.24
C SER A 58 3.93 -15.85 -6.77
N LEU A 59 3.55 -14.93 -5.88
CA LEU A 59 3.24 -13.55 -6.26
C LEU A 59 4.48 -12.82 -6.79
N ALA A 60 5.63 -13.00 -6.16
CA ALA A 60 6.88 -12.39 -6.61
C ALA A 60 7.33 -12.95 -7.97
N ASP A 61 7.23 -14.26 -8.19
CA ASP A 61 7.56 -14.89 -9.46
C ASP A 61 6.66 -14.39 -10.60
N GLU A 62 5.38 -14.22 -10.31
CA GLU A 62 4.41 -13.68 -11.27
C GLU A 62 4.79 -12.28 -11.78
N VAL A 63 5.44 -11.47 -10.97
CA VAL A 63 5.89 -10.12 -11.32
C VAL A 63 7.40 -10.01 -11.57
N ASN A 64 8.04 -11.12 -11.94
CA ASN A 64 9.47 -11.18 -12.22
C ASN A 64 10.35 -10.66 -11.05
N GLY A 65 10.00 -11.05 -9.84
CA GLY A 65 10.67 -10.61 -8.61
C GLY A 65 12.14 -11.04 -8.50
N ALA A 66 12.59 -12.00 -9.32
CA ALA A 66 14.01 -12.36 -9.43
C ALA A 66 14.88 -11.25 -10.06
N GLU A 67 14.29 -10.39 -10.88
CA GLU A 67 14.98 -9.31 -11.59
C GLU A 67 14.54 -7.92 -11.13
N LYS A 68 13.31 -7.79 -10.63
CA LYS A 68 12.69 -6.51 -10.26
C LYS A 68 12.33 -6.49 -8.78
N PRO A 69 12.65 -5.42 -8.04
CA PRO A 69 12.28 -5.34 -6.63
C PRO A 69 10.77 -5.47 -6.43
N VAL A 70 10.40 -6.29 -5.46
CA VAL A 70 9.03 -6.45 -4.99
C VAL A 70 8.95 -5.94 -3.56
N ILE A 71 8.03 -5.03 -3.30
CA ILE A 71 7.78 -4.46 -1.98
C ILE A 71 6.44 -4.99 -1.51
N PHE A 72 6.43 -5.57 -0.33
CA PHE A 72 5.25 -6.15 0.27
C PHE A 72 4.81 -5.33 1.47
N LEU A 73 3.65 -4.70 1.41
CA LEU A 73 3.01 -4.03 2.52
C LEU A 73 1.96 -4.96 3.13
N ARG A 74 1.92 -5.02 4.44
CA ARG A 74 0.99 -5.88 5.17
C ARG A 74 -0.41 -5.27 5.19
N GLY A 75 -1.43 -6.06 4.85
CA GLY A 75 -2.83 -5.76 5.07
C GLY A 75 -3.36 -6.41 6.35
N ASN A 76 -4.66 -6.28 6.62
CA ASN A 76 -5.25 -6.86 7.82
C ASN A 76 -5.53 -8.36 7.68
N HIS A 77 -5.45 -8.94 6.50
CA HIS A 77 -5.49 -10.38 6.33
C HIS A 77 -4.16 -11.05 6.65
N GLU A 78 -3.04 -10.41 6.40
CA GLU A 78 -1.71 -10.92 6.76
C GLU A 78 -1.46 -10.97 8.27
N ILE A 79 -2.27 -10.32 9.09
CA ILE A 79 -2.14 -10.38 10.56
C ILE A 79 -2.95 -11.50 11.19
N ARG A 80 -3.77 -12.20 10.40
CA ARG A 80 -4.63 -13.28 10.88
C ARG A 80 -3.85 -14.57 11.08
N ASN A 81 -4.39 -15.46 11.90
CA ASN A 81 -3.80 -16.74 12.22
C ASN A 81 -2.49 -16.67 13.02
N PHE A 82 -2.16 -17.77 13.66
CA PHE A 82 -1.01 -17.91 14.56
C PHE A 82 0.33 -17.57 13.89
N TYR A 83 0.50 -17.96 12.62
CA TYR A 83 1.77 -17.74 11.92
C TYR A 83 2.01 -16.28 11.53
N SER A 84 1.01 -15.43 11.57
CA SER A 84 1.16 -14.00 11.21
C SER A 84 2.28 -13.30 11.98
N ALA A 85 2.47 -13.66 13.26
CA ALA A 85 3.53 -13.14 14.11
C ALA A 85 4.95 -13.47 13.60
N GLY A 86 5.11 -14.55 12.84
CA GLY A 86 6.39 -14.97 12.27
C GLY A 86 6.69 -14.43 10.87
N MET A 87 5.73 -13.84 10.20
CA MET A 87 5.88 -13.44 8.80
C MET A 87 7.00 -12.43 8.57
N HIS A 88 7.21 -11.50 9.50
CA HIS A 88 8.25 -10.47 9.39
C HIS A 88 9.67 -11.06 9.30
N HIS A 89 9.91 -12.23 9.86
CA HIS A 89 11.19 -12.94 9.73
C HIS A 89 11.40 -13.56 8.34
N GLN A 90 10.36 -13.70 7.55
CA GLN A 90 10.40 -14.36 6.24
C GLN A 90 10.39 -13.37 5.07
N ILE A 91 9.73 -12.24 5.24
CA ILE A 91 9.52 -11.25 4.16
C ILE A 91 10.63 -10.20 4.14
N GLY A 92 11.46 -10.11 5.19
CA GLY A 92 12.57 -9.16 5.23
C GLY A 92 12.12 -7.70 5.30
N TYR A 93 11.21 -7.39 6.18
CA TYR A 93 10.82 -6.00 6.45
C TYR A 93 12.00 -5.17 6.93
N TYR A 94 12.11 -3.93 6.45
CA TYR A 94 13.19 -3.03 6.80
C TYR A 94 13.24 -2.75 8.31
N ASN A 95 14.37 -3.08 8.95
CA ASN A 95 14.55 -2.97 10.41
C ASN A 95 13.47 -3.69 11.23
N ASP A 96 12.99 -4.84 10.77
CA ASP A 96 11.92 -5.62 11.41
C ASP A 96 10.62 -4.84 11.65
N LYS A 97 10.38 -3.77 10.88
CA LYS A 97 9.17 -2.95 10.95
C LYS A 97 8.31 -3.20 9.73
N THR A 98 7.01 -3.32 9.95
CA THR A 98 6.00 -3.49 8.88
C THR A 98 5.63 -2.17 8.20
N TYR A 99 6.28 -1.08 8.60
CA TYR A 99 6.17 0.27 8.02
C TYR A 99 7.55 0.83 7.74
N SER A 100 7.68 1.62 6.69
CA SER A 100 8.98 2.14 6.25
C SER A 100 8.83 3.33 5.31
N ALA A 101 9.96 3.88 4.88
CA ALA A 101 10.01 4.83 3.78
C ALA A 101 11.25 4.59 2.93
N PHE A 102 11.12 4.77 1.63
CA PHE A 102 12.25 4.66 0.70
C PHE A 102 12.16 5.72 -0.39
N THR A 103 13.30 6.00 -1.01
CA THR A 103 13.38 6.93 -2.14
C THR A 103 13.74 6.19 -3.41
N ARG A 104 13.00 6.46 -4.48
CA ARG A 104 13.36 6.04 -5.82
C ARG A 104 13.42 7.27 -6.74
N GLY A 105 14.60 7.56 -7.26
CA GLY A 105 14.82 8.82 -7.99
C GLY A 105 14.47 10.03 -7.13
N ASN A 106 13.57 10.88 -7.59
CA ASN A 106 13.14 12.10 -6.89
C ASN A 106 11.83 11.92 -6.11
N THR A 107 11.37 10.67 -5.93
CA THR A 107 10.12 10.38 -5.24
C THR A 107 10.36 9.64 -3.93
N ARG A 108 9.77 10.15 -2.86
CA ARG A 108 9.74 9.52 -1.54
C ARG A 108 8.44 8.76 -1.36
N PHE A 109 8.55 7.49 -1.05
CA PHE A 109 7.44 6.61 -0.71
C PHE A 109 7.41 6.42 0.80
N VAL A 110 6.26 6.64 1.42
CA VAL A 110 6.03 6.40 2.85
C VAL A 110 4.96 5.33 2.97
N LEU A 111 5.31 4.20 3.58
CA LEU A 111 4.46 3.03 3.75
C LEU A 111 4.08 2.89 5.22
N LEU A 112 2.77 2.87 5.50
CA LEU A 112 2.22 2.78 6.85
C LEU A 112 1.39 1.51 7.02
N ASP A 113 1.50 0.88 8.18
CA ASP A 113 0.77 -0.30 8.56
C ASP A 113 -0.27 0.03 9.64
N LEU A 114 -1.54 0.01 9.28
CA LEU A 114 -2.64 0.34 10.20
C LEU A 114 -3.03 -0.82 11.12
N GLY A 115 -2.48 -2.02 10.89
CA GLY A 115 -2.85 -3.23 11.61
C GLY A 115 -4.22 -3.73 11.18
N GLU A 116 -5.24 -3.47 11.95
CA GLU A 116 -6.61 -3.98 11.74
C GLU A 116 -7.66 -2.86 11.80
N ASP A 117 -8.79 -3.10 11.18
CA ASP A 117 -9.97 -2.21 11.12
C ASP A 117 -10.89 -2.30 12.35
N LYS A 118 -10.50 -3.08 13.37
CA LYS A 118 -11.25 -3.31 14.61
C LYS A 118 -10.42 -2.98 15.85
N PRO A 119 -11.06 -2.62 16.98
CA PRO A 119 -10.38 -2.44 18.25
C PRO A 119 -9.68 -3.71 18.76
N ASP A 120 -8.55 -3.55 19.46
CA ASP A 120 -7.81 -4.68 20.08
C ASP A 120 -8.67 -5.48 21.06
N SER A 121 -9.68 -4.84 21.66
CA SER A 121 -10.65 -5.49 22.53
C SER A 121 -11.66 -6.39 21.84
N THR A 122 -11.61 -6.47 20.50
CA THR A 122 -12.54 -7.34 19.75
C THR A 122 -12.32 -8.79 20.12
N PRO A 123 -13.37 -9.53 20.50
CA PRO A 123 -13.22 -10.90 21.06
C PRO A 123 -12.46 -11.87 20.15
N VAL A 124 -12.52 -11.70 18.84
CA VAL A 124 -11.82 -12.56 17.86
C VAL A 124 -10.30 -12.58 18.05
N TYR A 125 -9.71 -11.54 18.65
CA TYR A 125 -8.27 -11.45 18.88
C TYR A 125 -7.82 -12.11 20.19
N GLY A 126 -8.74 -12.47 21.07
CA GLY A 126 -8.41 -13.13 22.35
C GLY A 126 -7.46 -12.33 23.25
N GLY A 127 -7.36 -11.03 23.08
CA GLY A 127 -6.42 -10.16 23.82
C GLY A 127 -4.94 -10.33 23.41
N LEU A 128 -4.66 -10.92 22.24
CA LEU A 128 -3.29 -11.22 21.79
C LEU A 128 -2.70 -10.16 20.87
N ASN A 129 -3.48 -9.17 20.46
CA ASN A 129 -3.05 -8.12 19.54
C ASN A 129 -2.91 -6.78 20.28
N ASP A 130 -1.94 -5.99 19.85
CA ASP A 130 -1.71 -4.62 20.31
C ASP A 130 -1.49 -3.68 19.11
N PHE A 131 -2.52 -3.52 18.29
CA PHE A 131 -2.48 -2.59 17.15
C PHE A 131 -2.50 -1.14 17.61
N THR A 132 -3.00 -0.87 18.80
CA THR A 132 -2.92 0.45 19.41
C THR A 132 -1.47 0.88 19.59
N GLN A 133 -0.62 0.00 20.13
CA GLN A 133 0.81 0.30 20.26
C GLN A 133 1.49 0.42 18.90
N LEU A 134 1.21 -0.48 17.95
CA LEU A 134 1.73 -0.39 16.58
C LEU A 134 1.44 0.97 15.94
N ARG A 135 0.22 1.49 16.12
CA ARG A 135 -0.18 2.80 15.60
C ARG A 135 0.54 3.94 16.31
N ASN A 136 0.70 3.87 17.62
CA ASN A 136 1.42 4.87 18.41
C ASN A 136 2.92 4.91 18.05
N ASP A 137 3.55 3.77 17.84
CA ASP A 137 4.96 3.70 17.39
C ASP A 137 5.15 4.44 16.05
N GLN A 138 4.17 4.36 15.17
CA GLN A 138 4.22 5.05 13.89
C GLN A 138 4.03 6.56 13.99
N VAL A 139 3.46 7.09 15.06
CA VAL A 139 3.43 8.56 15.30
C VAL A 139 4.86 9.13 15.32
N GLU A 140 5.76 8.48 16.03
CA GLU A 140 7.16 8.91 16.09
C GLU A 140 7.90 8.67 14.77
N PHE A 141 7.58 7.57 14.08
CA PHE A 141 8.10 7.33 12.74
C PHE A 141 7.66 8.43 11.77
N ILE A 142 6.36 8.76 11.71
CA ILE A 142 5.82 9.81 10.83
C ILE A 142 6.47 11.16 11.11
N LYS A 143 6.58 11.56 12.39
CA LYS A 143 7.25 12.82 12.76
C LYS A 143 8.69 12.87 12.27
N LYS A 144 9.46 11.79 12.51
CA LYS A 144 10.86 11.69 12.08
C LYS A 144 10.96 11.70 10.55
N GLU A 145 10.08 10.96 9.88
CA GLU A 145 10.09 10.87 8.42
C GLU A 145 9.80 12.23 7.78
N LEU A 146 8.73 12.92 8.19
CA LEU A 146 8.38 14.26 7.66
C LEU A 146 9.46 15.31 7.95
N ALA A 147 10.26 15.12 9.00
CA ALA A 147 11.39 16.00 9.34
C ALA A 147 12.71 15.59 8.67
N SER A 148 12.78 14.41 8.06
CA SER A 148 14.00 13.83 7.52
C SER A 148 14.56 14.64 6.34
N ARG A 149 15.86 14.48 6.09
CA ARG A 149 16.54 15.07 4.94
C ARG A 149 16.02 14.46 3.63
N GLU A 150 15.80 13.16 3.62
CA GLU A 150 15.34 12.39 2.50
C GLU A 150 13.94 12.82 2.06
N PHE A 151 13.02 13.01 3.01
CA PHE A 151 11.68 13.51 2.72
C PHE A 151 11.73 14.93 2.15
N LYS A 152 12.48 15.83 2.80
CA LYS A 152 12.60 17.23 2.38
C LYS A 152 13.31 17.41 1.02
N ALA A 153 14.24 16.53 0.69
CA ALA A 153 14.98 16.56 -0.56
C ALA A 153 14.21 15.98 -1.74
N ALA A 154 13.24 15.12 -1.47
CA ALA A 154 12.40 14.53 -2.52
C ALA A 154 11.49 15.60 -3.16
N ARG A 155 11.30 15.48 -4.47
CA ARG A 155 10.43 16.37 -5.22
C ARG A 155 8.97 15.92 -5.20
N ASN A 156 8.78 14.61 -5.14
CA ASN A 156 7.46 14.00 -5.12
C ASN A 156 7.33 13.09 -3.89
N HIS A 157 6.11 12.95 -3.39
CA HIS A 157 5.83 12.18 -2.19
C HIS A 157 4.57 11.33 -2.38
N VAL A 158 4.68 10.04 -2.12
CA VAL A 158 3.57 9.08 -2.21
C VAL A 158 3.36 8.45 -0.85
N LEU A 159 2.15 8.54 -0.34
CA LEU A 159 1.71 7.84 0.87
C LEU A 159 1.03 6.53 0.48
N ILE A 160 1.40 5.42 1.08
CA ILE A 160 0.78 4.11 0.82
C ILE A 160 0.39 3.48 2.16
N SER A 161 -0.83 2.98 2.21
CA SER A 161 -1.33 2.18 3.33
C SER A 161 -2.38 1.20 2.82
N HIS A 162 -2.51 0.04 3.45
CA HIS A 162 -3.58 -0.88 3.07
C HIS A 162 -4.95 -0.31 3.46
N ILE A 163 -5.21 -0.16 4.76
CA ILE A 163 -6.44 0.49 5.23
C ILE A 163 -6.34 2.01 4.99
N PRO A 164 -7.36 2.68 4.44
CA PRO A 164 -7.30 4.11 4.16
C PRO A 164 -7.16 4.95 5.43
N VAL A 165 -6.18 5.85 5.45
CA VAL A 165 -6.08 6.91 6.49
C VAL A 165 -7.13 8.00 6.25
N PHE A 166 -7.35 8.37 4.99
CA PHE A 166 -8.34 9.36 4.56
C PHE A 166 -9.33 8.72 3.59
N GLY A 167 -10.57 9.18 3.63
CA GLY A 167 -11.67 8.60 2.85
C GLY A 167 -12.18 7.28 3.41
N ASN A 168 -11.74 6.90 4.59
CA ASN A 168 -12.26 5.75 5.32
C ASN A 168 -13.65 6.08 5.87
N THR A 169 -14.65 5.28 5.54
CA THR A 169 -16.05 5.46 5.98
C THR A 169 -16.43 4.62 7.19
N ASP A 170 -15.51 3.84 7.73
CA ASP A 170 -15.75 3.01 8.90
C ASP A 170 -15.98 3.85 10.16
N LYS A 171 -16.72 3.30 11.11
CA LYS A 171 -16.92 3.95 12.41
C LYS A 171 -15.65 3.97 13.26
N TYR A 172 -14.83 2.94 13.15
CA TYR A 172 -13.55 2.83 13.85
C TYR A 172 -12.42 3.23 12.90
N ARG A 173 -11.89 4.45 13.07
CA ARG A 173 -10.88 5.06 12.20
C ARG A 173 -9.70 5.61 12.99
N PRO A 174 -9.03 4.81 13.82
CA PRO A 174 -8.02 5.31 14.75
C PRO A 174 -6.86 6.03 14.05
N CYS A 175 -6.49 5.61 12.84
CA CYS A 175 -5.40 6.24 12.11
C CYS A 175 -5.77 7.59 11.51
N THR A 176 -7.03 7.78 11.09
CA THR A 176 -7.52 9.09 10.67
C THR A 176 -7.42 10.10 11.82
N GLU A 177 -7.77 9.67 13.03
CA GLU A 177 -7.72 10.52 14.22
C GLU A 177 -6.28 10.76 14.70
N LEU A 178 -5.45 9.71 14.74
CA LEU A 178 -4.11 9.75 15.32
C LEU A 178 -3.07 10.38 14.36
N TRP A 179 -3.08 10.01 13.08
CA TRP A 179 -2.10 10.43 12.08
C TRP A 179 -2.60 11.55 11.18
N GLY A 180 -3.92 11.67 11.01
CA GLY A 180 -4.54 12.66 10.15
C GLY A 180 -4.05 14.10 10.39
N PRO A 181 -3.92 14.58 11.64
CA PRO A 181 -3.41 15.93 11.91
C PRO A 181 -2.02 16.20 11.35
N MET A 182 -1.16 15.19 11.29
CA MET A 182 0.21 15.29 10.75
C MET A 182 0.21 15.10 9.22
N LEU A 183 -0.45 14.05 8.74
CA LEU A 183 -0.41 13.64 7.35
C LEU A 183 -1.24 14.54 6.43
N SER A 184 -2.41 15.02 6.87
CA SER A 184 -3.32 15.81 6.02
C SER A 184 -2.68 17.07 5.43
N ARG A 185 -1.68 17.64 6.11
CA ARG A 185 -0.99 18.87 5.71
C ARG A 185 0.39 18.63 5.10
N ALA A 186 0.88 17.41 5.17
CA ALA A 186 2.16 17.04 4.57
C ALA A 186 2.10 17.17 3.03
N PRO A 187 3.22 17.46 2.37
CA PRO A 187 3.26 17.73 0.94
C PRO A 187 3.25 16.45 0.09
N PHE A 188 2.32 15.53 0.37
CA PHE A 188 2.12 14.38 -0.51
C PHE A 188 1.44 14.79 -1.81
N ASP A 189 1.78 14.14 -2.90
CA ASP A 189 1.14 14.30 -4.20
C ASP A 189 -0.13 13.46 -4.30
N VAL A 190 -0.09 12.27 -3.69
CA VAL A 190 -1.19 11.30 -3.67
C VAL A 190 -1.06 10.34 -2.50
N ALA A 191 -2.20 9.86 -1.99
CA ALA A 191 -2.26 8.68 -1.14
C ALA A 191 -2.91 7.51 -1.88
N LEU A 192 -2.34 6.32 -1.74
CA LEU A 192 -2.87 5.07 -2.24
C LEU A 192 -3.29 4.20 -1.07
N ALA A 193 -4.51 3.69 -1.14
CA ALA A 193 -5.05 2.77 -0.15
C ALA A 193 -5.80 1.61 -0.84
N ALA A 194 -6.38 0.72 -0.05
CA ALA A 194 -6.96 -0.54 -0.47
C ALA A 194 -8.11 -0.96 0.46
N HIS A 195 -8.22 -2.25 0.83
CA HIS A 195 -9.05 -2.78 1.91
C HIS A 195 -10.57 -2.81 1.66
N THR A 196 -11.13 -1.77 1.06
CA THR A 196 -12.60 -1.66 0.95
C THR A 196 -13.18 -2.51 -0.17
N HIS A 197 -12.33 -3.11 -1.03
CA HIS A 197 -12.70 -3.83 -2.25
C HIS A 197 -13.57 -3.01 -3.22
N ASN A 198 -13.62 -1.71 -3.01
CA ASN A 198 -14.42 -0.80 -3.82
C ASN A 198 -13.55 0.37 -4.28
N ALA A 199 -13.13 0.32 -5.53
CA ALA A 199 -12.26 1.33 -6.11
C ALA A 199 -12.92 2.69 -6.06
N LYS A 200 -12.24 3.67 -5.45
CA LYS A 200 -12.78 5.01 -5.27
C LYS A 200 -11.71 6.08 -5.29
N PHE A 201 -12.00 7.14 -6.00
CA PHE A 201 -11.20 8.35 -6.00
C PHE A 201 -11.84 9.40 -5.08
N TYR A 202 -11.02 9.99 -4.24
CA TYR A 202 -11.36 11.14 -3.42
C TYR A 202 -10.50 12.35 -3.82
N PRO A 203 -11.11 13.46 -4.25
CA PRO A 203 -10.37 14.69 -4.53
C PRO A 203 -9.78 15.28 -3.25
N LYS A 204 -8.89 16.25 -3.39
CA LYS A 204 -8.37 17.04 -2.27
C LYS A 204 -9.52 17.57 -1.40
N GLY A 205 -9.38 17.46 -0.09
CA GLY A 205 -10.34 17.93 0.90
C GLY A 205 -11.02 16.83 1.73
N VAL A 206 -10.96 15.55 1.29
CA VAL A 206 -11.50 14.45 2.08
C VAL A 206 -10.81 14.39 3.45
N ASP A 207 -11.56 14.33 4.54
CA ASP A 207 -11.05 14.36 5.92
C ASP A 207 -10.00 15.47 6.17
N GLY A 208 -10.08 16.59 5.44
CA GLY A 208 -9.13 17.71 5.52
C GLY A 208 -7.80 17.49 4.80
N CYS A 209 -7.65 16.40 4.06
CA CYS A 209 -6.45 16.04 3.33
C CYS A 209 -6.18 16.98 2.14
N ARG A 210 -4.94 17.46 1.99
CA ARG A 210 -4.56 18.44 0.94
C ARG A 210 -4.18 17.81 -0.40
N TYR A 211 -4.15 16.51 -0.50
CA TYR A 211 -3.84 15.73 -1.71
C TYR A 211 -4.95 14.74 -2.01
N PRO A 212 -5.06 14.25 -3.25
CA PRO A 212 -6.05 13.25 -3.59
C PRO A 212 -5.71 11.89 -2.95
N VAL A 213 -6.76 11.10 -2.73
CA VAL A 213 -6.65 9.73 -2.22
C VAL A 213 -7.31 8.79 -3.22
N TYR A 214 -6.62 7.73 -3.57
CA TYR A 214 -7.18 6.64 -4.36
C TYR A 214 -7.22 5.37 -3.52
N VAL A 215 -8.38 4.76 -3.44
CA VAL A 215 -8.61 3.44 -2.83
C VAL A 215 -8.76 2.43 -3.95
N GLY A 216 -7.95 1.38 -3.93
CA GLY A 216 -7.98 0.31 -4.94
C GLY A 216 -9.19 -0.60 -4.82
N GLY A 217 -9.44 -1.36 -5.87
CA GLY A 217 -10.52 -2.35 -5.93
C GLY A 217 -10.18 -3.67 -5.24
N GLY A 218 -11.09 -4.62 -5.31
CA GLY A 218 -10.96 -5.93 -4.69
C GLY A 218 -10.40 -7.02 -5.63
N TYR A 219 -10.59 -8.27 -5.23
CA TYR A 219 -10.02 -9.46 -5.91
C TYR A 219 -10.82 -9.96 -7.12
N ASN A 220 -12.02 -9.45 -7.36
CA ASN A 220 -12.74 -9.83 -8.58
C ASN A 220 -12.12 -9.12 -9.78
N LYS A 221 -11.99 -9.81 -10.91
CA LYS A 221 -11.36 -9.24 -12.12
C LYS A 221 -12.02 -7.93 -12.58
N THR A 222 -13.35 -7.82 -12.42
CA THR A 222 -14.11 -6.62 -12.78
C THR A 222 -13.86 -5.44 -11.85
N ASP A 223 -13.42 -5.69 -10.62
CA ASP A 223 -13.26 -4.70 -9.58
C ASP A 223 -11.78 -4.40 -9.30
N ALA A 224 -10.91 -5.32 -9.71
CA ALA A 224 -9.47 -5.23 -9.51
C ALA A 224 -8.87 -4.02 -10.23
N THR A 225 -7.91 -3.39 -9.57
CA THR A 225 -7.21 -2.21 -10.07
C THR A 225 -5.71 -2.35 -9.90
N VAL A 226 -4.97 -1.72 -10.79
CA VAL A 226 -3.54 -1.47 -10.61
C VAL A 226 -3.23 0.00 -10.82
N ALA A 227 -2.56 0.61 -9.86
CA ALA A 227 -2.06 1.97 -9.98
C ALA A 227 -0.66 1.93 -10.60
N VAL A 228 -0.52 2.54 -11.77
CA VAL A 228 0.75 2.68 -12.46
C VAL A 228 1.27 4.09 -12.23
N LEU A 229 2.33 4.20 -11.42
CA LEU A 229 3.00 5.46 -11.15
C LEU A 229 4.21 5.63 -12.08
N SER A 230 4.46 6.83 -12.51
CA SER A 230 5.67 7.16 -13.28
C SER A 230 6.25 8.50 -12.82
N CYS A 231 7.57 8.64 -12.95
CA CYS A 231 8.26 9.90 -12.70
C CYS A 231 9.16 10.23 -13.89
N ARG A 232 8.74 11.20 -14.71
CA ARG A 232 9.48 11.65 -15.89
C ARG A 232 9.82 13.13 -15.75
N GLY A 233 11.08 13.51 -15.98
CA GLY A 233 11.52 14.88 -15.80
C GLY A 233 11.26 15.42 -14.38
N GLY A 234 11.26 14.55 -13.38
CA GLY A 234 10.98 14.89 -11.99
C GLY A 234 9.51 15.16 -11.66
N LYS A 235 8.58 14.91 -12.58
CA LYS A 235 7.13 15.06 -12.37
C LYS A 235 6.50 13.68 -12.17
N LEU A 236 5.83 13.50 -11.04
CA LEU A 236 5.03 12.32 -10.76
C LEU A 236 3.73 12.36 -11.55
N SER A 237 3.40 11.25 -12.19
CA SER A 237 2.08 11.00 -12.75
C SER A 237 1.60 9.61 -12.33
N MET A 238 0.30 9.39 -12.38
CA MET A 238 -0.30 8.11 -12.06
C MET A 238 -1.52 7.88 -12.94
N ARG A 239 -1.72 6.64 -13.34
CA ARG A 239 -2.95 6.17 -13.99
C ARG A 239 -3.42 4.88 -13.33
N ILE A 240 -4.72 4.75 -13.22
CA ILE A 240 -5.35 3.53 -12.73
C ILE A 240 -5.83 2.73 -13.93
N LEU A 241 -5.40 1.47 -13.98
CA LEU A 241 -5.86 0.50 -14.96
C LEU A 241 -6.88 -0.44 -14.31
N SER A 242 -7.95 -0.70 -15.02
CA SER A 242 -9.04 -1.59 -14.61
C SER A 242 -9.91 -1.89 -15.82
N ASP A 243 -10.65 -2.99 -15.80
CA ASP A 243 -11.70 -3.26 -16.78
C ASP A 243 -12.89 -2.30 -16.62
N ASN A 244 -13.19 -1.91 -15.38
CA ASN A 244 -14.25 -0.96 -15.09
C ASN A 244 -13.82 0.47 -15.42
N PRO A 245 -14.38 1.13 -16.45
CA PRO A 245 -14.01 2.48 -16.83
C PRO A 245 -14.29 3.51 -15.74
N ASP A 246 -15.27 3.28 -14.87
CA ASP A 246 -15.67 4.21 -13.81
C ASP A 246 -14.63 4.27 -12.67
N THR A 247 -13.72 3.30 -12.59
CA THR A 247 -12.66 3.26 -11.59
C THR A 247 -11.33 3.79 -12.12
N ARG A 248 -11.25 4.08 -13.42
CA ARG A 248 -10.05 4.65 -14.05
C ARG A 248 -9.88 6.10 -13.64
N TRP A 249 -8.67 6.44 -13.27
CA TRP A 249 -8.33 7.79 -12.88
C TRP A 249 -6.88 8.11 -13.19
N THR A 250 -6.58 9.39 -13.38
CA THR A 250 -5.23 9.86 -13.69
C THR A 250 -4.83 11.04 -12.81
N LEU A 251 -3.54 11.11 -12.48
CA LEU A 251 -2.90 12.22 -11.80
C LEU A 251 -1.84 12.81 -12.73
N ASN A 252 -1.95 14.09 -13.04
CA ASN A 252 -0.93 14.85 -13.79
C ASN A 252 -0.58 14.27 -15.19
N GLU A 253 -1.54 13.74 -15.91
CA GLU A 253 -1.37 13.45 -17.35
C GLU A 253 -1.30 14.71 -18.19
#